data_f0a6588c15b09c6637db77e20d01d94f
#
_entry.id   f0a6588c15b09c6637db77e20d01d94f
#
_cell.length_a   1.000
_cell.length_b   1.000
_cell.length_c   1.000
_cell.angle_alpha   90.00
_cell.angle_beta   90.00
_cell.angle_gamma   90.00
#
_symmetry.space_group_name_H-M   'P 1'
#
loop_
_entity.id
_entity.type
_entity.pdbx_description
1 polymer ?
#
loop_
_entity_poly.entity_id
_entity_poly.type
_entity_poly.pdbx_seq_one_letter_code
_entity_poly.pdbx_strand_id
1 'polypeptide(L)'
;KRGIAATPDYRSQMELLRQTLLIRELFADWQRKNAPTDAEIKAEYDKFKAQAQGTEYRARHILVEKEDEVKALAAQLKGGASFDELAKKHSKDPGSAQRGGDLDFARPESYVPEFGQAMAKLKKGETSEPVRSQFGWHLIRLDDTREAQFPPLEEVRERIAQQLVQNKLQAYQQGLRDKAKTDFKFSQ
;
A
#
# COMPACT_ATOMS: atom_id res chain seq x y z
N LYS A 1 60.67 -1.91 -8.72
CA LYS A 1 59.28 -2.45 -8.46
C LYS A 1 59.14 -2.58 -6.94
N ARG A 2 58.26 -1.79 -6.29
CA ARG A 2 58.14 -1.67 -4.82
C ARG A 2 57.45 -2.88 -4.15
N GLY A 3 57.27 -4.02 -4.77
CA GLY A 3 56.71 -5.26 -4.17
C GLY A 3 55.35 -5.13 -3.49
N ILE A 4 54.58 -4.04 -3.75
CA ILE A 4 53.28 -3.72 -3.11
C ILE A 4 52.31 -4.87 -3.22
N ALA A 5 52.28 -5.55 -4.36
CA ALA A 5 51.37 -6.70 -4.58
C ALA A 5 51.67 -7.91 -3.66
N ALA A 6 52.84 -7.93 -3.02
CA ALA A 6 53.24 -8.97 -2.08
C ALA A 6 52.92 -8.63 -0.62
N THR A 7 52.49 -7.41 -0.31
CA THR A 7 52.13 -7.02 1.04
C THR A 7 50.89 -7.77 1.55
N PRO A 8 50.82 -8.15 2.84
CA PRO A 8 49.65 -8.81 3.42
C PRO A 8 48.36 -8.01 3.23
N ASP A 9 48.41 -6.69 3.40
CA ASP A 9 47.27 -5.78 3.26
C ASP A 9 46.68 -5.83 1.83
N TYR A 10 47.58 -5.73 0.81
CA TYR A 10 47.16 -5.79 -0.57
C TYR A 10 46.48 -7.14 -0.89
N ARG A 11 47.08 -8.25 -0.43
CA ARG A 11 46.52 -9.59 -0.64
C ARG A 11 45.15 -9.75 0.03
N SER A 12 45.00 -9.26 1.26
CA SER A 12 43.73 -9.30 1.98
C SER A 12 42.65 -8.49 1.28
N GLN A 13 42.96 -7.28 0.82
CA GLN A 13 42.02 -6.45 0.07
C GLN A 13 41.64 -7.08 -1.27
N MET A 14 42.61 -7.66 -1.99
CA MET A 14 42.32 -8.35 -3.24
C MET A 14 41.46 -9.59 -3.06
N GLU A 15 41.64 -10.34 -1.97
CA GLU A 15 40.79 -11.48 -1.67
C GLU A 15 39.35 -11.05 -1.33
N LEU A 16 39.15 -9.97 -0.56
CA LEU A 16 37.83 -9.40 -0.30
C LEU A 16 37.14 -8.92 -1.59
N LEU A 17 37.87 -8.25 -2.47
CA LEU A 17 37.35 -7.82 -3.77
C LEU A 17 36.96 -9.02 -4.63
N ARG A 18 37.79 -10.05 -4.65
CA ARG A 18 37.52 -11.31 -5.39
C ARG A 18 36.24 -11.98 -4.86
N GLN A 19 36.10 -12.11 -3.53
CA GLN A 19 34.91 -12.70 -2.91
C GLN A 19 33.66 -11.90 -3.22
N THR A 20 33.72 -10.58 -3.11
CA THR A 20 32.61 -9.68 -3.44
C THR A 20 32.19 -9.84 -4.90
N LEU A 21 33.14 -9.91 -5.81
CA LEU A 21 32.87 -10.10 -7.24
C LEU A 21 32.23 -11.46 -7.50
N LEU A 22 32.75 -12.53 -6.89
CA LEU A 22 32.20 -13.87 -7.04
C LEU A 22 30.77 -13.96 -6.51
N ILE A 23 30.47 -13.34 -5.36
CA ILE A 23 29.12 -13.28 -4.80
C ILE A 23 28.18 -12.56 -5.76
N ARG A 24 28.61 -11.39 -6.27
CA ARG A 24 27.81 -10.62 -7.24
C ARG A 24 27.50 -11.43 -8.49
N GLU A 25 28.52 -12.07 -9.07
CA GLU A 25 28.36 -12.86 -10.28
C GLU A 25 27.51 -14.12 -10.03
N LEU A 26 27.62 -14.76 -8.87
CA LEU A 26 26.77 -15.88 -8.47
C LEU A 26 25.29 -15.47 -8.50
N PHE A 27 24.95 -14.36 -7.89
CA PHE A 27 23.56 -13.88 -7.85
C PHE A 27 23.07 -13.42 -9.23
N ALA A 28 23.92 -12.77 -10.01
CA ALA A 28 23.59 -12.35 -11.37
C ALA A 28 23.34 -13.57 -12.28
N ASP A 29 24.17 -14.61 -12.18
CA ASP A 29 24.00 -15.86 -12.94
C ASP A 29 22.73 -16.60 -12.51
N TRP A 30 22.49 -16.66 -11.19
CA TRP A 30 21.28 -17.28 -10.66
C TRP A 30 20.02 -16.56 -11.13
N GLN A 31 20.00 -15.23 -11.13
CA GLN A 31 18.86 -14.43 -11.62
C GLN A 31 18.59 -14.67 -13.10
N ARG A 32 19.65 -14.72 -13.95
CA ARG A 32 19.48 -15.03 -15.38
C ARG A 32 18.84 -16.41 -15.61
N LYS A 33 19.22 -17.40 -14.81
CA LYS A 33 18.72 -18.78 -14.93
C LYS A 33 17.35 -18.99 -14.32
N ASN A 34 16.91 -18.09 -13.42
CA ASN A 34 15.68 -18.20 -12.65
C ASN A 34 14.75 -16.99 -12.88
N ALA A 35 14.82 -16.38 -14.06
CA ALA A 35 13.88 -15.34 -14.45
C ALA A 35 12.43 -15.84 -14.32
N PRO A 36 11.49 -14.99 -13.86
CA PRO A 36 10.10 -15.38 -13.78
C PRO A 36 9.55 -15.75 -15.16
N THR A 37 8.82 -16.84 -15.21
CA THR A 37 8.10 -17.25 -16.42
C THR A 37 6.80 -16.44 -16.56
N ASP A 38 6.26 -16.42 -17.79
CA ASP A 38 4.95 -15.78 -18.06
C ASP A 38 3.83 -16.39 -17.20
N ALA A 39 3.89 -17.69 -16.95
CA ALA A 39 2.94 -18.38 -16.10
C ALA A 39 3.00 -17.91 -14.63
N GLU A 40 4.21 -17.71 -14.10
CA GLU A 40 4.41 -17.19 -12.74
C GLU A 40 3.94 -15.74 -12.61
N ILE A 41 4.25 -14.91 -13.60
CA ILE A 41 3.80 -13.50 -13.65
C ILE A 41 2.27 -13.44 -13.69
N LYS A 42 1.65 -14.27 -14.55
CA LYS A 42 0.20 -14.35 -14.66
C LYS A 42 -0.45 -14.84 -13.35
N ALA A 43 0.10 -15.87 -12.73
CA ALA A 43 -0.42 -16.39 -11.47
C ALA A 43 -0.38 -15.33 -10.34
N GLU A 44 0.72 -14.59 -10.25
CA GLU A 44 0.84 -13.51 -9.25
C GLU A 44 -0.09 -12.33 -9.58
N TYR A 45 -0.24 -11.99 -10.86
CA TYR A 45 -1.23 -11.01 -11.33
C TYR A 45 -2.67 -11.42 -10.93
N ASP A 46 -3.07 -12.66 -11.22
CA ASP A 46 -4.41 -13.17 -10.91
C ASP A 46 -4.68 -13.16 -9.39
N LYS A 47 -3.67 -13.45 -8.58
CA LYS A 47 -3.74 -13.35 -7.12
C LYS A 47 -3.95 -11.90 -6.65
N PHE A 48 -3.18 -10.94 -7.15
CA PHE A 48 -3.38 -9.52 -6.81
C PHE A 48 -4.72 -9.00 -7.31
N LYS A 49 -5.13 -9.39 -8.51
CA LYS A 49 -6.43 -9.01 -9.07
C LYS A 49 -7.58 -9.55 -8.21
N ALA A 50 -7.49 -10.80 -7.73
CA ALA A 50 -8.50 -11.38 -6.85
C ALA A 50 -8.57 -10.66 -5.49
N GLN A 51 -7.41 -10.26 -4.93
CA GLN A 51 -7.35 -9.46 -3.70
C GLN A 51 -7.83 -8.02 -3.92
N ALA A 52 -7.71 -7.51 -5.15
CA ALA A 52 -8.16 -6.20 -5.53
C ALA A 52 -9.65 -6.11 -5.85
N GLN A 53 -10.36 -7.24 -6.00
CA GLN A 53 -11.81 -7.24 -6.20
C GLN A 53 -12.54 -6.64 -5.00
N GLY A 54 -13.63 -5.94 -5.28
CA GLY A 54 -14.45 -5.31 -4.26
C GLY A 54 -15.16 -4.08 -4.80
N THR A 55 -15.91 -3.42 -3.93
CA THR A 55 -16.57 -2.16 -4.25
C THR A 55 -15.74 -1.00 -3.72
N GLU A 56 -15.50 -0.02 -4.57
CA GLU A 56 -15.00 1.29 -4.18
C GLU A 56 -16.18 2.25 -4.04
N TYR A 57 -16.12 3.06 -3.01
CA TYR A 57 -17.14 4.01 -2.60
C TYR A 57 -16.59 5.42 -2.76
N ARG A 58 -17.29 6.29 -3.48
CA ARG A 58 -17.02 7.71 -3.49
C ARG A 58 -17.87 8.36 -2.42
N ALA A 59 -17.23 8.78 -1.36
CA ALA A 59 -17.91 9.39 -0.25
C ALA A 59 -17.45 10.83 -0.03
N ARG A 60 -18.30 11.60 0.62
CA ARG A 60 -17.96 12.87 1.25
C ARG A 60 -18.10 12.75 2.75
N HIS A 61 -17.31 13.51 3.48
CA HIS A 61 -17.49 13.57 4.92
C HIS A 61 -17.31 14.98 5.50
N ILE A 62 -17.90 15.16 6.67
CA ILE A 62 -17.67 16.32 7.54
C ILE A 62 -17.14 15.77 8.85
N LEU A 63 -15.97 16.20 9.26
CA LEU A 63 -15.35 15.86 10.55
C LEU A 63 -15.45 17.03 11.50
N VAL A 64 -15.98 16.80 12.70
CA VAL A 64 -16.02 17.78 13.79
C VAL A 64 -15.62 17.13 15.12
N GLU A 65 -15.26 17.95 16.09
CA GLU A 65 -14.79 17.44 17.39
C GLU A 65 -15.93 17.09 18.36
N LYS A 66 -17.06 17.80 18.26
CA LYS A 66 -18.13 17.74 19.24
C LYS A 66 -19.38 17.05 18.70
N GLU A 67 -20.01 16.26 19.57
CA GLU A 67 -21.24 15.54 19.25
C GLU A 67 -22.41 16.49 18.96
N ASP A 68 -22.54 17.57 19.70
CA ASP A 68 -23.63 18.54 19.50
C ASP A 68 -23.50 19.25 18.15
N GLU A 69 -22.28 19.52 17.71
CA GLU A 69 -21.98 20.12 16.39
C GLU A 69 -22.39 19.20 15.26
N VAL A 70 -21.99 17.91 15.32
CA VAL A 70 -22.35 16.95 14.26
C VAL A 70 -23.85 16.74 14.19
N LYS A 71 -24.57 16.72 15.32
CA LYS A 71 -26.05 16.64 15.36
C LYS A 71 -26.72 17.86 14.73
N ALA A 72 -26.20 19.05 15.02
CA ALA A 72 -26.70 20.30 14.42
C ALA A 72 -26.47 20.31 12.89
N LEU A 73 -25.32 19.84 12.41
CA LEU A 73 -25.04 19.71 10.98
C LEU A 73 -25.93 18.66 10.31
N ALA A 74 -26.17 17.53 10.97
CA ALA A 74 -27.10 16.51 10.48
C ALA A 74 -28.52 17.05 10.31
N ALA A 75 -28.99 17.87 11.27
CA ALA A 75 -30.30 18.53 11.18
C ALA A 75 -30.36 19.53 10.00
N GLN A 76 -29.30 20.29 9.76
CA GLN A 76 -29.21 21.20 8.62
C GLN A 76 -29.25 20.45 7.28
N LEU A 77 -28.54 19.33 7.17
CA LEU A 77 -28.57 18.46 5.98
C LEU A 77 -29.96 17.87 5.73
N LYS A 78 -30.64 17.41 6.79
CA LYS A 78 -32.04 16.95 6.71
C LYS A 78 -32.98 18.07 6.27
N GLY A 79 -32.65 19.33 6.60
CA GLY A 79 -33.37 20.54 6.18
C GLY A 79 -33.01 21.00 4.73
N GLY A 80 -32.15 20.28 4.01
CA GLY A 80 -31.81 20.59 2.62
C GLY A 80 -30.57 21.46 2.44
N ALA A 81 -29.79 21.71 3.49
CA ALA A 81 -28.51 22.43 3.34
C ALA A 81 -27.51 21.67 2.48
N SER A 82 -26.65 22.40 1.79
CA SER A 82 -25.62 21.83 0.94
C SER A 82 -24.54 21.16 1.76
N PHE A 83 -24.27 19.87 1.49
CA PHE A 83 -23.19 19.11 2.11
C PHE A 83 -21.83 19.74 1.85
N ASP A 84 -21.61 20.19 0.61
CA ASP A 84 -20.36 20.83 0.16
C ASP A 84 -20.06 22.10 0.97
N GLU A 85 -21.05 22.97 1.11
CA GLU A 85 -20.90 24.23 1.85
C GLU A 85 -20.66 23.99 3.34
N LEU A 86 -21.39 23.03 3.93
CA LEU A 86 -21.19 22.66 5.34
C LEU A 86 -19.82 22.04 5.57
N ALA A 87 -19.33 21.19 4.64
CA ALA A 87 -18.00 20.61 4.73
C ALA A 87 -16.92 21.69 4.68
N LYS A 88 -17.00 22.61 3.71
CA LYS A 88 -16.05 23.74 3.58
C LYS A 88 -16.00 24.63 4.82
N LYS A 89 -17.15 24.82 5.45
CA LYS A 89 -17.28 25.75 6.58
C LYS A 89 -16.92 25.12 7.92
N HIS A 90 -17.24 23.87 8.13
CA HIS A 90 -17.22 23.23 9.45
C HIS A 90 -16.25 22.05 9.56
N SER A 91 -15.91 21.39 8.45
CA SER A 91 -15.07 20.20 8.54
C SER A 91 -13.65 20.53 9.02
N LYS A 92 -13.18 19.75 9.98
CA LYS A 92 -11.81 19.79 10.51
C LYS A 92 -10.84 18.90 9.74
N ASP A 93 -11.30 18.22 8.69
CA ASP A 93 -10.41 17.43 7.83
C ASP A 93 -9.71 18.33 6.79
N PRO A 94 -8.39 18.58 6.95
CA PRO A 94 -7.66 19.46 6.04
C PRO A 94 -7.53 18.87 4.62
N GLY A 95 -7.68 17.56 4.49
CA GLY A 95 -7.51 16.84 3.22
C GLY A 95 -8.69 16.98 2.28
N SER A 96 -9.91 17.11 2.80
CA SER A 96 -11.14 17.11 2.00
C SER A 96 -12.04 18.32 2.20
N ALA A 97 -11.93 19.05 3.30
CA ALA A 97 -12.84 20.17 3.63
C ALA A 97 -13.03 21.14 2.46
N GLN A 98 -11.94 21.61 1.85
CA GLN A 98 -11.98 22.59 0.76
C GLN A 98 -12.55 22.01 -0.55
N ARG A 99 -12.59 20.68 -0.68
CA ARG A 99 -13.25 19.97 -1.79
C ARG A 99 -14.68 19.54 -1.44
N GLY A 100 -15.31 20.20 -0.46
CA GLY A 100 -16.67 19.86 -0.01
C GLY A 100 -16.76 18.49 0.66
N GLY A 101 -15.66 18.05 1.28
CA GLY A 101 -15.56 16.77 1.98
C GLY A 101 -15.28 15.57 1.07
N ASP A 102 -15.05 15.75 -0.23
CA ASP A 102 -14.86 14.67 -1.22
C ASP A 102 -13.58 13.87 -0.93
N LEU A 103 -13.74 12.58 -0.73
CA LEU A 103 -12.69 11.63 -0.42
C LEU A 103 -12.25 10.79 -1.62
N ASP A 104 -12.89 11.05 -2.79
CA ASP A 104 -12.71 10.24 -4.01
C ASP A 104 -13.13 8.78 -3.83
N PHE A 105 -12.85 7.92 -4.81
CA PHE A 105 -13.15 6.50 -4.73
C PHE A 105 -12.10 5.78 -3.88
N ALA A 106 -12.56 5.11 -2.83
CA ALA A 106 -11.73 4.27 -1.99
C ALA A 106 -12.52 3.08 -1.43
N ARG A 107 -11.81 2.08 -0.94
CA ARG A 107 -12.40 0.94 -0.27
C ARG A 107 -12.69 1.24 1.19
N PRO A 108 -13.67 0.55 1.81
CA PRO A 108 -13.93 0.71 3.24
C PRO A 108 -12.71 0.48 4.13
N GLU A 109 -11.83 -0.44 3.74
CA GLU A 109 -10.61 -0.80 4.48
C GLU A 109 -9.53 0.29 4.45
N SER A 110 -9.68 1.30 3.60
CA SER A 110 -8.79 2.47 3.56
C SER A 110 -9.05 3.46 4.70
N TYR A 111 -10.13 3.27 5.44
CA TYR A 111 -10.56 4.13 6.54
C TYR A 111 -10.53 3.38 7.87
N VAL A 112 -10.70 4.12 8.96
CA VAL A 112 -10.93 3.49 10.27
C VAL A 112 -12.21 2.65 10.24
N PRO A 113 -12.27 1.54 10.99
CA PRO A 113 -13.35 0.56 10.88
C PRO A 113 -14.75 1.16 11.01
N GLU A 114 -14.95 2.09 11.94
CA GLU A 114 -16.24 2.72 12.19
C GLU A 114 -16.73 3.52 10.98
N PHE A 115 -15.83 4.24 10.33
CA PHE A 115 -16.11 5.01 9.13
C PHE A 115 -16.41 4.09 7.94
N GLY A 116 -15.52 3.13 7.66
CA GLY A 116 -15.67 2.21 6.53
C GLY A 116 -16.94 1.37 6.61
N GLN A 117 -17.28 0.87 7.80
CA GLN A 117 -18.51 0.11 8.04
C GLN A 117 -19.78 0.96 7.88
N ALA A 118 -19.75 2.21 8.33
CA ALA A 118 -20.87 3.12 8.14
C ALA A 118 -21.06 3.46 6.66
N MET A 119 -19.96 3.80 5.95
CA MET A 119 -19.97 4.11 4.52
C MET A 119 -20.52 2.96 3.67
N ALA A 120 -20.09 1.73 3.96
CA ALA A 120 -20.52 0.54 3.20
C ALA A 120 -21.99 0.17 3.36
N LYS A 121 -22.68 0.70 4.39
CA LYS A 121 -24.12 0.50 4.62
C LYS A 121 -25.00 1.52 3.91
N LEU A 122 -24.42 2.62 3.44
CA LEU A 122 -25.17 3.69 2.80
C LEU A 122 -25.57 3.34 1.38
N LYS A 123 -26.72 3.82 0.99
CA LYS A 123 -27.15 3.85 -0.43
C LYS A 123 -26.67 5.13 -1.09
N LYS A 124 -26.55 5.11 -2.41
CA LYS A 124 -26.18 6.29 -3.19
C LYS A 124 -27.09 7.48 -2.88
N GLY A 125 -26.49 8.61 -2.53
CA GLY A 125 -27.16 9.84 -2.11
C GLY A 125 -27.51 9.90 -0.62
N GLU A 126 -27.35 8.83 0.14
CA GLU A 126 -27.67 8.75 1.55
C GLU A 126 -26.57 9.37 2.43
N THR A 127 -26.98 10.02 3.51
CA THR A 127 -26.09 10.55 4.55
C THR A 127 -26.26 9.73 5.82
N SER A 128 -25.15 9.34 6.46
CA SER A 128 -25.14 8.58 7.70
C SER A 128 -25.72 9.39 8.87
N GLU A 129 -26.17 8.68 9.91
CA GLU A 129 -26.21 9.27 11.23
C GLU A 129 -24.79 9.61 11.71
N PRO A 130 -24.61 10.44 12.77
CA PRO A 130 -23.31 10.76 13.33
C PRO A 130 -22.49 9.50 13.66
N VAL A 131 -21.29 9.40 13.14
CA VAL A 131 -20.36 8.28 13.36
C VAL A 131 -19.17 8.75 14.17
N ARG A 132 -18.90 8.12 15.32
CA ARG A 132 -17.75 8.44 16.15
C ARG A 132 -16.53 7.60 15.75
N SER A 133 -15.37 8.24 15.67
CA SER A 133 -14.07 7.60 15.51
C SER A 133 -13.04 8.19 16.48
N GLN A 134 -11.81 7.72 16.40
CA GLN A 134 -10.67 8.30 17.14
C GLN A 134 -10.36 9.76 16.74
N PHE A 135 -10.79 10.20 15.57
CA PHE A 135 -10.55 11.56 15.05
C PHE A 135 -11.65 12.55 15.42
N GLY A 136 -12.79 12.07 15.90
CA GLY A 136 -13.96 12.88 16.23
C GLY A 136 -15.25 12.28 15.68
N TRP A 137 -16.18 13.16 15.31
CA TRP A 137 -17.50 12.81 14.80
C TRP A 137 -17.60 13.09 13.30
N HIS A 138 -18.15 12.14 12.55
CA HIS A 138 -18.30 12.20 11.12
C HIS A 138 -19.76 12.19 10.70
N LEU A 139 -20.09 12.97 9.68
CA LEU A 139 -21.21 12.73 8.78
C LEU A 139 -20.66 12.25 7.45
N ILE A 140 -21.18 11.17 6.94
CA ILE A 140 -20.69 10.51 5.72
C ILE A 140 -21.83 10.47 4.72
N ARG A 141 -21.59 10.95 3.50
CA ARG A 141 -22.54 10.85 2.40
C ARG A 141 -21.93 9.99 1.30
N LEU A 142 -22.69 9.00 0.83
CA LEU A 142 -22.28 8.20 -0.31
C LEU A 142 -22.72 8.85 -1.62
N ASP A 143 -21.78 9.27 -2.45
CA ASP A 143 -22.06 9.89 -3.75
C ASP A 143 -22.17 8.85 -4.85
N ASP A 144 -21.29 7.84 -4.87
CA ASP A 144 -21.28 6.79 -5.88
C ASP A 144 -20.56 5.51 -5.43
N THR A 145 -20.75 4.44 -6.19
CA THR A 145 -20.01 3.18 -6.03
C THR A 145 -19.55 2.68 -7.39
N ARG A 146 -18.40 1.98 -7.42
CA ARG A 146 -17.93 1.27 -8.60
C ARG A 146 -17.24 -0.03 -8.20
N GLU A 147 -17.13 -0.96 -9.12
CA GLU A 147 -16.23 -2.09 -8.95
C GLU A 147 -14.77 -1.62 -8.99
N ALA A 148 -13.96 -2.11 -8.06
CA ALA A 148 -12.54 -1.79 -8.04
C ALA A 148 -11.88 -2.26 -9.34
N GLN A 149 -11.23 -1.33 -10.02
CA GLN A 149 -10.51 -1.64 -11.25
C GLN A 149 -9.08 -2.02 -10.91
N PHE A 150 -8.65 -3.16 -11.43
CA PHE A 150 -7.26 -3.57 -11.36
C PHE A 150 -6.61 -3.32 -12.73
N PRO A 151 -5.41 -2.72 -12.78
CA PRO A 151 -4.75 -2.42 -14.04
C PRO A 151 -4.56 -3.68 -14.90
N PRO A 152 -4.62 -3.58 -16.23
CA PRO A 152 -4.34 -4.73 -17.10
C PRO A 152 -2.92 -5.25 -16.88
N LEU A 153 -2.73 -6.54 -17.16
CA LEU A 153 -1.45 -7.22 -16.92
C LEU A 153 -0.27 -6.50 -17.60
N GLU A 154 -0.48 -5.96 -18.78
CA GLU A 154 0.55 -5.28 -19.58
C GLU A 154 1.15 -4.07 -18.84
N GLU A 155 0.33 -3.32 -18.11
CA GLU A 155 0.77 -2.14 -17.36
C GLU A 155 1.57 -2.48 -16.10
N VAL A 156 1.30 -3.65 -15.50
CA VAL A 156 1.91 -4.04 -14.22
C VAL A 156 2.89 -5.19 -14.34
N ARG A 157 3.01 -5.79 -15.53
CA ARG A 157 3.81 -6.98 -15.82
C ARG A 157 5.25 -6.85 -15.33
N GLU A 158 5.91 -5.76 -15.70
CA GLU A 158 7.32 -5.56 -15.36
C GLU A 158 7.52 -5.41 -13.85
N ARG A 159 6.62 -4.70 -13.18
CA ARG A 159 6.65 -4.55 -11.72
C ARG A 159 6.44 -5.89 -11.01
N ILE A 160 5.50 -6.72 -11.49
CA ILE A 160 5.28 -8.07 -10.95
C ILE A 160 6.51 -8.95 -11.19
N ALA A 161 7.09 -8.91 -12.38
CA ALA A 161 8.30 -9.66 -12.70
C ALA A 161 9.47 -9.28 -11.79
N GLN A 162 9.71 -7.99 -11.57
CA GLN A 162 10.74 -7.50 -10.66
C GLN A 162 10.50 -7.96 -9.21
N GLN A 163 9.26 -7.90 -8.72
CA GLN A 163 8.90 -8.39 -7.39
C GLN A 163 9.16 -9.89 -7.25
N LEU A 164 8.80 -10.69 -8.26
CA LEU A 164 9.05 -12.13 -8.27
C LEU A 164 10.56 -12.42 -8.27
N VAL A 165 11.37 -11.69 -9.04
CA VAL A 165 12.84 -11.81 -9.01
C VAL A 165 13.38 -11.57 -7.61
N GLN A 166 12.93 -10.50 -6.96
CA GLN A 166 13.37 -10.16 -5.60
C GLN A 166 13.00 -11.26 -4.59
N ASN A 167 11.76 -11.73 -4.64
CA ASN A 167 11.27 -12.79 -3.74
C ASN A 167 12.05 -14.09 -3.95
N LYS A 168 12.27 -14.50 -5.23
CA LYS A 168 13.05 -15.68 -5.56
C LYS A 168 14.51 -15.56 -5.10
N LEU A 169 15.13 -14.39 -5.30
CA LEU A 169 16.51 -14.14 -4.88
C LEU A 169 16.63 -14.19 -3.35
N GLN A 170 15.71 -13.58 -2.63
CA GLN A 170 15.67 -13.62 -1.17
C GLN A 170 15.56 -15.07 -0.65
N ALA A 171 14.66 -15.85 -1.23
CA ALA A 171 14.49 -17.25 -0.89
C ALA A 171 15.77 -18.07 -1.18
N TYR A 172 16.43 -17.81 -2.31
CA TYR A 172 17.71 -18.43 -2.63
C TYR A 172 18.81 -18.08 -1.65
N GLN A 173 18.94 -16.79 -1.30
CA GLN A 173 19.90 -16.33 -0.29
C GLN A 173 19.65 -16.97 1.08
N GLN A 174 18.38 -17.05 1.49
CA GLN A 174 18.02 -17.71 2.73
C GLN A 174 18.39 -19.21 2.70
N GLY A 175 18.06 -19.89 1.62
CA GLY A 175 18.42 -21.31 1.46
C GLY A 175 19.94 -21.57 1.45
N LEU A 176 20.76 -20.63 0.97
CA LEU A 176 22.21 -20.69 1.08
C LEU A 176 22.66 -20.52 2.54
N ARG A 177 22.09 -19.57 3.29
CA ARG A 177 22.39 -19.36 4.69
C ARG A 177 22.05 -20.58 5.55
N ASP A 178 20.88 -21.17 5.34
CA ASP A 178 20.40 -22.33 6.09
C ASP A 178 21.29 -23.58 5.87
N LYS A 179 21.91 -23.67 4.68
CA LYS A 179 22.82 -24.78 4.33
C LYS A 179 24.28 -24.50 4.73
N ALA A 180 24.62 -23.24 5.01
CA ALA A 180 25.98 -22.86 5.32
C ALA A 180 26.38 -23.42 6.71
N LYS A 181 27.46 -24.19 6.77
CA LYS A 181 28.12 -24.52 8.01
C LYS A 181 29.05 -23.38 8.39
N THR A 182 28.63 -22.53 9.29
CA THR A 182 29.39 -21.37 9.77
C THR A 182 29.37 -21.33 11.28
N ASP A 183 30.46 -20.92 11.87
CA ASP A 183 30.60 -20.61 13.29
C ASP A 183 30.15 -19.16 13.61
N PHE A 184 29.76 -18.41 12.60
CA PHE A 184 29.28 -17.04 12.73
C PHE A 184 27.81 -17.05 13.21
N LYS A 185 27.57 -16.52 14.42
CA LYS A 185 26.20 -16.28 14.89
C LYS A 185 25.70 -14.97 14.25
N PHE A 186 24.79 -15.11 13.27
CA PHE A 186 24.07 -13.93 12.77
C PHE A 186 23.16 -13.42 13.90
N SER A 187 23.43 -12.22 14.40
CA SER A 187 22.49 -11.54 15.32
C SER A 187 21.16 -11.33 14.57
N GLN A 188 20.08 -11.79 15.15
CA GLN A 188 18.72 -11.52 14.69
C GLN A 188 18.35 -10.07 14.95
#